data_3334af07f582e24500e6b08636bccb8b
#
_entry.id   3334af07f582e24500e6b08636bccb8b
#
_cell.length_a   1.000
_cell.length_b   1.000
_cell.length_c   1.000
_cell.angle_alpha   90.00
_cell.angle_beta   90.00
_cell.angle_gamma   90.00
#
_symmetry.space_group_name_H-M   'P 1'
#
loop_
_entity.id
_entity.type
_entity.pdbx_description
1 polymer ?
#
loop_
_entity_poly.entity_id
_entity_poly.type
_entity_poly.pdbx_seq_one_letter_code
_entity_poly.pdbx_strand_id
1 'polypeptide(L)'
;MKKNKNIFLTGSTGTMGFEGLTRLVNDTDHQMTLLVKKDKKNIKKLKPFEGNNRVRIVWGDLRNYEKVLECVTGADYVLHVGGMVSPRADKYPEETMDVNINSIINIVRAIKAQENPDKTKLIYIGSVAQTGHRDVPNHFAGTKDVMNPAHFDHYAVSKIMAEQIMAESGLKYWVSLRQSGILYPALVKKGINPITFHVPLRGVLEWATVEDSGNLLVKICDDNVPEEFWRNFYNISSGKAYRLTNYEFEVLLMKAIHCPPPEKIFETNWFALSNFHGCFYTDADKLEDFLHFRLNTPIDQYFKHIQKEVPGYFKLAKIVPAGVIKWFMKRIANSEGTGTLNWIKTNNEEKIAAYFGSLEEWKNIPSWDKLDKSHPSEECPDINYGQCFCKPTEEWDIDDMREIASLRGGKCLSEEMIKGDIDTQLLWENESHDQFYASPRYVLFGGYFPDHRLIEEDKKFYRK
;
A
#
# COMPACT_ATOMS: atom_id res chain seq x y z
N MET A 1 -1.10 32.50 -14.91
CA MET A 1 -1.42 31.26 -15.66
C MET A 1 -0.67 30.14 -14.99
N LYS A 2 -1.33 29.04 -14.58
CA LYS A 2 -0.63 27.84 -14.10
C LYS A 2 0.28 27.34 -15.23
N LYS A 3 1.55 27.06 -14.94
CA LYS A 3 2.51 26.58 -15.94
C LYS A 3 2.20 25.13 -16.29
N ASN A 4 2.08 24.80 -17.59
CA ASN A 4 1.93 23.42 -18.02
C ASN A 4 3.16 22.60 -17.59
N LYS A 5 2.92 21.42 -17.02
CA LYS A 5 3.95 20.50 -16.54
C LYS A 5 4.05 19.29 -17.47
N ASN A 6 5.25 18.74 -17.56
CA ASN A 6 5.51 17.45 -18.18
C ASN A 6 5.50 16.37 -17.10
N ILE A 7 4.57 15.44 -17.18
CA ILE A 7 4.37 14.39 -16.16
C ILE A 7 4.68 13.03 -16.78
N PHE A 8 5.63 12.32 -16.19
CA PHE A 8 5.82 10.90 -16.47
C PHE A 8 5.00 10.08 -15.48
N LEU A 9 4.01 9.36 -15.97
CA LEU A 9 3.11 8.52 -15.16
C LEU A 9 3.36 7.04 -15.49
N THR A 10 3.76 6.27 -14.49
CA THR A 10 3.79 4.81 -14.54
C THR A 10 2.52 4.21 -13.97
N GLY A 11 2.19 2.98 -14.34
CA GLY A 11 0.99 2.32 -13.80
C GLY A 11 -0.35 2.90 -14.26
N SER A 12 -0.36 3.69 -15.33
CA SER A 12 -1.55 4.36 -15.90
C SER A 12 -2.69 3.42 -16.30
N THR A 13 -2.47 2.12 -16.35
CA THR A 13 -3.49 1.09 -16.58
C THR A 13 -3.94 0.36 -15.31
N GLY A 14 -3.35 0.69 -14.14
CA GLY A 14 -3.78 0.21 -12.82
C GLY A 14 -5.07 0.90 -12.34
N THR A 15 -5.52 0.61 -11.12
CA THR A 15 -6.73 1.20 -10.54
C THR A 15 -6.52 2.69 -10.26
N MET A 16 -5.55 3.04 -9.40
CA MET A 16 -5.20 4.42 -9.06
C MET A 16 -4.67 5.20 -10.26
N GLY A 17 -3.70 4.62 -11.00
CA GLY A 17 -3.06 5.34 -12.10
C GLY A 17 -4.00 5.66 -13.27
N PHE A 18 -5.01 4.83 -13.53
CA PHE A 18 -6.01 5.11 -14.57
C PHE A 18 -6.97 6.22 -14.17
N GLU A 19 -7.41 6.25 -12.91
CA GLU A 19 -8.21 7.35 -12.38
C GLU A 19 -7.40 8.65 -12.40
N GLY A 20 -6.14 8.62 -11.93
CA GLY A 20 -5.26 9.77 -11.99
C GLY A 20 -5.00 10.27 -13.40
N LEU A 21 -4.74 9.37 -14.37
CA LEU A 21 -4.61 9.75 -15.78
C LEU A 21 -5.88 10.44 -16.31
N THR A 22 -7.04 9.87 -15.99
CA THR A 22 -8.33 10.43 -16.44
C THR A 22 -8.52 11.84 -15.89
N ARG A 23 -8.25 12.07 -14.61
CA ARG A 23 -8.33 13.39 -13.98
C ARG A 23 -7.27 14.36 -14.52
N LEU A 24 -6.03 13.95 -14.62
CA LEU A 24 -4.95 14.79 -15.17
C LEU A 24 -5.30 15.27 -16.59
N VAL A 25 -5.89 14.39 -17.42
CA VAL A 25 -6.33 14.78 -18.78
C VAL A 25 -7.53 15.71 -18.76
N ASN A 26 -8.51 15.50 -17.87
CA ASN A 26 -9.76 16.27 -17.87
C ASN A 26 -9.64 17.58 -17.10
N ASP A 27 -8.88 17.60 -16.00
CA ASP A 27 -8.89 18.69 -15.03
C ASP A 27 -7.69 19.63 -15.15
N THR A 28 -6.70 19.29 -16.01
CA THR A 28 -5.46 20.06 -16.20
C THR A 28 -5.06 20.18 -17.68
N ASP A 29 -4.12 21.07 -17.97
CA ASP A 29 -3.48 21.21 -19.30
C ASP A 29 -2.09 20.57 -19.38
N HIS A 30 -1.73 19.71 -18.41
CA HIS A 30 -0.42 19.07 -18.35
C HIS A 30 -0.18 18.11 -19.52
N GLN A 31 1.09 17.88 -19.85
CA GLN A 31 1.53 16.88 -20.82
C GLN A 31 1.88 15.59 -20.11
N MET A 32 1.33 14.47 -20.53
CA MET A 32 1.57 13.17 -19.92
C MET A 32 2.40 12.26 -20.84
N THR A 33 3.44 11.67 -20.29
CA THR A 33 4.16 10.54 -20.89
C THR A 33 3.86 9.29 -20.08
N LEU A 34 3.41 8.22 -20.75
CA LEU A 34 3.05 6.95 -20.11
C LEU A 34 4.01 5.87 -20.56
N LEU A 35 4.61 5.11 -19.64
CA LEU A 35 5.34 3.89 -19.98
C LEU A 35 4.50 2.68 -19.61
N VAL A 36 4.14 1.86 -20.60
CA VAL A 36 3.16 0.77 -20.43
C VAL A 36 3.60 -0.47 -21.20
N LYS A 37 3.47 -1.66 -20.59
CA LYS A 37 3.67 -2.95 -21.28
C LYS A 37 2.65 -3.10 -22.41
N LYS A 38 3.13 -3.45 -23.62
CA LYS A 38 2.27 -3.63 -24.79
C LYS A 38 1.57 -4.99 -24.75
N ASP A 39 0.32 -4.99 -24.32
CA ASP A 39 -0.56 -6.14 -24.37
C ASP A 39 -1.98 -5.74 -24.76
N LYS A 40 -2.82 -6.71 -25.13
CA LYS A 40 -4.20 -6.46 -25.59
C LYS A 40 -5.07 -5.72 -24.56
N LYS A 41 -4.86 -5.98 -23.28
CA LYS A 41 -5.64 -5.35 -22.18
C LYS A 41 -5.26 -3.89 -22.03
N ASN A 42 -3.97 -3.59 -22.02
CA ASN A 42 -3.45 -2.23 -21.88
C ASN A 42 -3.79 -1.37 -23.10
N ILE A 43 -3.64 -1.91 -24.31
CA ILE A 43 -4.05 -1.23 -25.56
C ILE A 43 -5.53 -0.87 -25.50
N LYS A 44 -6.41 -1.82 -25.17
CA LYS A 44 -7.85 -1.57 -25.04
C LYS A 44 -8.16 -0.50 -23.99
N LYS A 45 -7.45 -0.53 -22.83
CA LYS A 45 -7.70 0.39 -21.73
C LYS A 45 -7.27 1.83 -22.06
N LEU A 46 -6.18 2.01 -22.81
CA LEU A 46 -5.67 3.32 -23.19
C LEU A 46 -6.29 3.88 -24.48
N LYS A 47 -7.14 3.12 -25.17
CA LYS A 47 -7.82 3.56 -26.39
C LYS A 47 -8.53 4.94 -26.26
N PRO A 48 -9.17 5.32 -25.14
CA PRO A 48 -9.78 6.64 -24.98
C PRO A 48 -8.79 7.82 -25.05
N PHE A 49 -7.50 7.56 -24.84
CA PHE A 49 -6.45 8.56 -24.85
C PHE A 49 -5.63 8.58 -26.16
N GLU A 50 -5.89 7.65 -27.08
CA GLU A 50 -5.25 7.64 -28.40
C GLU A 50 -5.63 8.88 -29.18
N GLY A 51 -4.64 9.55 -29.79
CA GLY A 51 -4.86 10.80 -30.54
C GLY A 51 -5.02 12.07 -29.68
N ASN A 52 -4.98 11.95 -28.34
CA ASN A 52 -4.90 13.12 -27.49
C ASN A 52 -3.49 13.71 -27.55
N ASN A 53 -3.34 14.93 -28.04
CA ASN A 53 -2.07 15.62 -28.22
C ASN A 53 -1.29 15.89 -26.93
N ARG A 54 -1.93 15.73 -25.78
CA ARG A 54 -1.31 15.85 -24.44
C ARG A 54 -0.90 14.50 -23.82
N VAL A 55 -1.17 13.39 -24.50
CA VAL A 55 -0.85 12.04 -23.97
C VAL A 55 0.06 11.30 -24.94
N ARG A 56 1.32 11.12 -24.53
CA ARG A 56 2.29 10.30 -25.24
C ARG A 56 2.35 8.91 -24.61
N ILE A 57 2.06 7.85 -25.37
CA ILE A 57 2.14 6.47 -24.90
C ILE A 57 3.44 5.85 -25.44
N VAL A 58 4.32 5.45 -24.53
CA VAL A 58 5.55 4.71 -24.80
C VAL A 58 5.32 3.25 -24.40
N TRP A 59 5.46 2.35 -25.37
CA TRP A 59 5.34 0.92 -25.10
C TRP A 59 6.68 0.34 -24.66
N GLY A 60 6.73 -0.21 -23.43
CA GLY A 60 7.96 -0.74 -22.85
C GLY A 60 7.76 -1.32 -21.46
N ASP A 61 8.86 -1.69 -20.83
CA ASP A 61 8.92 -2.23 -19.47
C ASP A 61 9.75 -1.31 -18.59
N LEU A 62 9.32 -1.09 -17.34
CA LEU A 62 10.01 -0.28 -16.35
C LEU A 62 11.42 -0.82 -15.98
N ARG A 63 11.68 -2.09 -16.26
CA ARG A 63 13.00 -2.69 -16.10
C ARG A 63 13.99 -2.29 -17.22
N ASN A 64 13.50 -1.74 -18.32
CA ASN A 64 14.34 -1.23 -19.39
C ASN A 64 14.74 0.22 -19.11
N TYR A 65 15.99 0.41 -18.72
CA TYR A 65 16.53 1.73 -18.37
C TYR A 65 16.38 2.77 -19.48
N GLU A 66 16.69 2.40 -20.74
CA GLU A 66 16.61 3.34 -21.87
C GLU A 66 15.18 3.85 -22.09
N LYS A 67 14.18 2.97 -21.91
CA LYS A 67 12.77 3.36 -21.99
C LYS A 67 12.35 4.27 -20.84
N VAL A 68 12.87 4.01 -19.64
CA VAL A 68 12.62 4.89 -18.47
C VAL A 68 13.30 6.24 -18.67
N LEU A 69 14.57 6.26 -19.13
CA LEU A 69 15.30 7.49 -19.43
C LEU A 69 14.58 8.34 -20.49
N GLU A 70 14.11 7.70 -21.58
CA GLU A 70 13.29 8.36 -22.61
C GLU A 70 12.07 9.05 -22.04
N CYS A 71 11.40 8.44 -21.04
CA CYS A 71 10.17 8.98 -20.43
C CYS A 71 10.43 10.03 -19.35
N VAL A 72 11.57 9.93 -18.63
CA VAL A 72 11.97 10.88 -17.58
C VAL A 72 12.55 12.17 -18.17
N THR A 73 13.13 12.08 -19.38
CA THR A 73 13.77 13.23 -20.01
C THR A 73 12.80 14.40 -20.18
N GLY A 74 13.11 15.52 -19.52
CA GLY A 74 12.28 16.72 -19.53
C GLY A 74 11.01 16.68 -18.66
N ALA A 75 10.84 15.65 -17.84
CA ALA A 75 9.71 15.57 -16.91
C ALA A 75 9.89 16.51 -15.72
N ASP A 76 8.87 17.28 -15.39
CA ASP A 76 8.78 18.06 -14.15
C ASP A 76 8.36 17.15 -12.97
N TYR A 77 7.52 16.15 -13.23
CA TYR A 77 7.03 15.19 -12.24
C TYR A 77 7.15 13.75 -12.75
N VAL A 78 7.58 12.86 -11.87
CA VAL A 78 7.50 11.41 -12.07
C VAL A 78 6.54 10.84 -11.06
N LEU A 79 5.35 10.44 -11.52
CA LEU A 79 4.33 9.76 -10.70
C LEU A 79 4.52 8.25 -10.84
N HIS A 80 5.29 7.67 -9.91
CA HIS A 80 5.58 6.24 -9.93
C HIS A 80 4.51 5.44 -9.18
N VAL A 81 3.38 5.22 -9.86
CA VAL A 81 2.23 4.44 -9.39
C VAL A 81 2.35 2.96 -9.78
N GLY A 82 3.16 2.68 -10.80
CA GLY A 82 3.35 1.35 -11.36
C GLY A 82 4.09 0.40 -10.44
N GLY A 83 3.64 -0.85 -10.43
CA GLY A 83 4.26 -1.94 -9.71
C GLY A 83 3.45 -3.22 -9.87
N MET A 84 4.04 -4.34 -9.49
CA MET A 84 3.35 -5.61 -9.40
C MET A 84 2.70 -5.73 -8.03
N VAL A 85 1.41 -6.03 -7.96
CA VAL A 85 0.60 -6.05 -6.74
C VAL A 85 -0.12 -7.39 -6.57
N SER A 86 -0.51 -7.72 -5.33
CA SER A 86 -1.33 -8.90 -5.03
C SER A 86 -2.71 -8.85 -5.73
N PRO A 87 -3.30 -10.00 -6.13
CA PRO A 87 -2.84 -11.36 -5.87
C PRO A 87 -1.77 -11.90 -6.86
N ARG A 88 -1.35 -11.13 -7.87
CA ARG A 88 -0.33 -11.58 -8.81
C ARG A 88 1.06 -11.64 -8.15
N ALA A 89 1.35 -10.69 -7.28
CA ALA A 89 2.61 -10.63 -6.54
C ALA A 89 2.84 -11.90 -5.70
N ASP A 90 1.79 -12.41 -5.05
CA ASP A 90 1.86 -13.61 -4.22
C ASP A 90 2.18 -14.87 -5.04
N LYS A 91 1.76 -14.87 -6.32
CA LYS A 91 1.99 -15.98 -7.23
C LYS A 91 3.37 -15.98 -7.89
N TYR A 92 3.95 -14.78 -8.07
CA TYR A 92 5.22 -14.57 -8.77
C TYR A 92 6.16 -13.68 -7.95
N PRO A 93 6.65 -14.16 -6.80
CA PRO A 93 7.44 -13.35 -5.86
C PRO A 93 8.73 -12.81 -6.49
N GLU A 94 9.50 -13.64 -7.23
CA GLU A 94 10.74 -13.21 -7.91
C GLU A 94 10.47 -12.10 -8.94
N GLU A 95 9.45 -12.28 -9.80
CA GLU A 95 9.06 -11.25 -10.78
C GLU A 95 8.62 -9.96 -10.05
N THR A 96 7.97 -10.08 -8.89
CA THR A 96 7.52 -8.94 -8.09
C THR A 96 8.71 -8.13 -7.58
N MET A 97 9.69 -8.82 -6.99
CA MET A 97 10.92 -8.19 -6.52
C MET A 97 11.66 -7.51 -7.67
N ASP A 98 11.86 -8.23 -8.77
CA ASP A 98 12.54 -7.72 -9.98
C ASP A 98 11.84 -6.47 -10.54
N VAL A 99 10.53 -6.53 -10.73
CA VAL A 99 9.77 -5.39 -11.30
C VAL A 99 9.75 -4.20 -10.35
N ASN A 100 9.42 -4.39 -9.07
CA ASN A 100 9.20 -3.29 -8.15
C ASN A 100 10.52 -2.59 -7.76
N ILE A 101 11.60 -3.34 -7.62
CA ILE A 101 12.92 -2.79 -7.25
C ILE A 101 13.61 -2.18 -8.46
N ASN A 102 13.70 -2.89 -9.59
CA ASN A 102 14.39 -2.35 -10.74
C ASN A 102 13.67 -1.16 -11.37
N SER A 103 12.34 -1.04 -11.22
CA SER A 103 11.62 0.15 -11.68
C SER A 103 12.07 1.41 -10.95
N ILE A 104 12.18 1.38 -9.62
CA ILE A 104 12.60 2.55 -8.85
C ILE A 104 14.09 2.86 -9.05
N ILE A 105 14.96 1.84 -9.15
CA ILE A 105 16.37 2.02 -9.48
C ILE A 105 16.51 2.76 -10.80
N ASN A 106 15.81 2.32 -11.84
CA ASN A 106 15.87 2.93 -13.16
C ASN A 106 15.34 4.36 -13.16
N ILE A 107 14.25 4.64 -12.44
CA ILE A 107 13.69 5.98 -12.31
C ILE A 107 14.68 6.92 -11.60
N VAL A 108 15.24 6.51 -10.47
CA VAL A 108 16.22 7.32 -9.72
C VAL A 108 17.46 7.60 -10.61
N ARG A 109 17.99 6.57 -11.27
CA ARG A 109 19.13 6.73 -12.20
C ARG A 109 18.79 7.68 -13.35
N ALA A 110 17.61 7.57 -13.94
CA ALA A 110 17.18 8.41 -15.04
C ALA A 110 16.99 9.87 -14.62
N ILE A 111 16.47 10.13 -13.40
CA ILE A 111 16.38 11.50 -12.85
C ILE A 111 17.79 12.07 -12.63
N LYS A 112 18.68 11.31 -12.00
CA LYS A 112 20.07 11.74 -11.76
C LYS A 112 20.86 12.01 -13.05
N ALA A 113 20.48 11.35 -14.13
CA ALA A 113 21.11 11.54 -15.45
C ALA A 113 20.62 12.80 -16.20
N GLN A 114 19.62 13.53 -15.69
CA GLN A 114 19.19 14.78 -16.30
C GLN A 114 20.22 15.89 -16.08
N GLU A 115 20.23 16.87 -16.98
CA GLU A 115 21.10 18.07 -16.84
C GLU A 115 20.85 18.81 -15.51
N ASN A 116 19.61 18.87 -15.07
CA ASN A 116 19.21 19.43 -13.77
C ASN A 116 18.26 18.49 -13.04
N PRO A 117 18.78 17.53 -12.24
CA PRO A 117 17.97 16.57 -11.49
C PRO A 117 16.99 17.22 -10.52
N ASP A 118 17.35 18.39 -9.98
CA ASP A 118 16.55 19.13 -8.99
C ASP A 118 15.27 19.76 -9.58
N LYS A 119 15.08 19.70 -10.88
CA LYS A 119 13.81 20.09 -11.51
C LYS A 119 12.74 19.00 -11.42
N THR A 120 13.14 17.74 -11.33
CA THR A 120 12.22 16.60 -11.40
C THR A 120 11.80 16.17 -10.00
N LYS A 121 10.52 16.17 -9.75
CA LYS A 121 9.92 15.74 -8.48
C LYS A 121 9.44 14.29 -8.60
N LEU A 122 9.94 13.41 -7.72
CA LEU A 122 9.61 11.99 -7.70
C LEU A 122 8.54 11.70 -6.65
N ILE A 123 7.40 11.21 -7.09
CA ILE A 123 6.32 10.74 -6.24
C ILE A 123 6.28 9.21 -6.34
N TYR A 124 6.56 8.54 -5.24
CA TYR A 124 6.51 7.09 -5.14
C TYR A 124 5.25 6.66 -4.40
N ILE A 125 4.51 5.70 -4.95
CA ILE A 125 3.36 5.12 -4.28
C ILE A 125 3.79 3.84 -3.56
N GLY A 126 3.92 3.95 -2.22
CA GLY A 126 4.11 2.86 -1.28
C GLY A 126 2.80 2.10 -1.01
N SER A 127 2.73 1.40 0.13
CA SER A 127 1.56 0.58 0.48
C SER A 127 1.38 0.44 1.98
N VAL A 128 0.15 0.34 2.45
CA VAL A 128 -0.20 -0.09 3.82
C VAL A 128 0.38 -1.47 4.14
N ALA A 129 0.66 -2.30 3.15
CA ALA A 129 1.30 -3.60 3.34
C ALA A 129 2.67 -3.50 4.05
N GLN A 130 3.38 -2.37 3.89
CA GLN A 130 4.65 -2.09 4.58
C GLN A 130 4.46 -1.99 6.11
N THR A 131 3.32 -1.47 6.58
CA THR A 131 3.00 -1.36 8.00
C THR A 131 2.69 -2.73 8.62
N GLY A 132 2.14 -3.65 7.82
CA GLY A 132 1.79 -5.01 8.24
C GLY A 132 0.52 -5.09 9.08
N HIS A 133 0.40 -6.20 9.79
CA HIS A 133 -0.78 -6.53 10.59
C HIS A 133 -0.81 -5.78 11.91
N ARG A 134 -1.99 -5.29 12.27
CA ARG A 134 -2.27 -4.63 13.56
C ARG A 134 -3.58 -5.18 14.14
N ASP A 135 -3.50 -5.72 15.33
CA ASP A 135 -4.66 -6.26 16.05
C ASP A 135 -5.28 -5.24 16.99
N VAL A 136 -6.58 -5.32 17.19
CA VAL A 136 -7.27 -4.63 18.29
C VAL A 136 -6.77 -5.18 19.62
N PRO A 137 -6.38 -4.34 20.60
CA PRO A 137 -6.56 -2.88 20.66
C PRO A 137 -5.44 -2.04 20.02
N ASN A 138 -4.36 -2.63 19.53
CA ASN A 138 -3.18 -1.94 18.99
C ASN A 138 -3.30 -1.71 17.47
N HIS A 139 -4.47 -1.31 17.01
CA HIS A 139 -4.83 -1.23 15.60
C HIS A 139 -4.52 0.12 14.93
N PHE A 140 -3.91 1.05 15.65
CA PHE A 140 -3.42 2.30 15.10
C PHE A 140 -1.96 2.19 14.63
N ALA A 141 -1.64 2.89 13.55
CA ALA A 141 -0.27 3.07 13.09
C ALA A 141 -0.13 4.36 12.27
N GLY A 142 1.07 4.93 12.28
CA GLY A 142 1.45 6.07 11.46
C GLY A 142 2.71 5.82 10.64
N THR A 143 3.20 6.84 9.97
CA THR A 143 4.41 6.77 9.16
C THR A 143 5.67 6.50 9.97
N LYS A 144 5.66 6.79 11.29
CA LYS A 144 6.79 6.57 12.21
C LYS A 144 6.86 5.16 12.78
N ASP A 145 5.79 4.38 12.66
CA ASP A 145 5.78 2.98 13.13
C ASP A 145 6.71 2.12 12.31
N VAL A 146 7.40 1.20 12.99
CA VAL A 146 8.30 0.23 12.35
C VAL A 146 7.53 -0.57 11.31
N MET A 147 8.08 -0.64 10.11
CA MET A 147 7.54 -1.46 9.03
C MET A 147 7.64 -2.93 9.42
N ASN A 148 6.54 -3.65 9.25
CA ASN A 148 6.39 -4.99 9.77
C ASN A 148 5.58 -5.85 8.78
N PRO A 149 6.13 -6.18 7.60
CA PRO A 149 5.40 -6.90 6.57
C PRO A 149 4.90 -8.24 7.07
N ALA A 150 3.72 -8.64 6.60
CA ALA A 150 3.17 -9.95 6.91
C ALA A 150 4.07 -11.07 6.35
N HIS A 151 4.04 -12.26 6.99
CA HIS A 151 4.73 -13.45 6.46
C HIS A 151 4.23 -13.77 5.05
N PHE A 152 5.13 -14.13 4.14
CA PHE A 152 4.87 -14.43 2.73
C PHE A 152 4.41 -13.21 1.89
N ASP A 153 4.42 -12.01 2.44
CA ASP A 153 4.06 -10.79 1.69
C ASP A 153 5.29 -10.19 0.96
N HIS A 154 5.73 -10.87 -0.09
CA HIS A 154 6.84 -10.41 -0.95
C HIS A 154 6.54 -9.05 -1.60
N TYR A 155 5.26 -8.72 -1.80
CA TYR A 155 4.87 -7.41 -2.27
C TYR A 155 5.23 -6.32 -1.26
N ALA A 156 4.87 -6.52 0.02
CA ALA A 156 5.21 -5.57 1.07
C ALA A 156 6.72 -5.35 1.17
N VAL A 157 7.51 -6.43 1.15
CA VAL A 157 8.97 -6.36 1.20
C VAL A 157 9.53 -5.61 -0.01
N SER A 158 9.04 -5.90 -1.22
CA SER A 158 9.47 -5.17 -2.43
C SER A 158 9.17 -3.68 -2.35
N LYS A 159 8.06 -3.29 -1.70
CA LYS A 159 7.69 -1.89 -1.48
C LYS A 159 8.57 -1.21 -0.45
N ILE A 160 8.96 -1.91 0.63
CA ILE A 160 9.91 -1.42 1.63
C ILE A 160 11.27 -1.13 0.99
N MET A 161 11.82 -2.09 0.24
CA MET A 161 13.10 -1.95 -0.42
C MET A 161 13.09 -0.81 -1.46
N ALA A 162 12.03 -0.71 -2.26
CA ALA A 162 11.88 0.35 -3.26
C ALA A 162 11.76 1.74 -2.60
N GLU A 163 11.07 1.84 -1.48
CA GLU A 163 10.95 3.08 -0.70
C GLU A 163 12.31 3.51 -0.14
N GLN A 164 13.09 2.57 0.41
CA GLN A 164 14.44 2.83 0.90
C GLN A 164 15.36 3.35 -0.21
N ILE A 165 15.40 2.67 -1.37
CA ILE A 165 16.20 3.09 -2.53
C ILE A 165 15.88 4.53 -2.94
N MET A 166 14.61 4.91 -2.93
CA MET A 166 14.19 6.28 -3.22
C MET A 166 14.60 7.24 -2.11
N ALA A 167 14.31 6.94 -0.86
CA ALA A 167 14.59 7.82 0.28
C ALA A 167 16.07 8.12 0.44
N GLU A 168 16.92 7.13 0.16
CA GLU A 168 18.39 7.23 0.25
C GLU A 168 19.06 7.57 -1.09
N SER A 169 18.25 7.93 -2.09
CA SER A 169 18.77 8.27 -3.42
C SER A 169 19.59 9.57 -3.47
N GLY A 170 19.48 10.46 -2.48
CA GLY A 170 20.06 11.80 -2.51
C GLY A 170 19.36 12.77 -3.49
N LEU A 171 18.20 12.43 -4.03
CA LEU A 171 17.39 13.35 -4.83
C LEU A 171 16.82 14.45 -3.92
N LYS A 172 16.78 15.68 -4.43
CA LYS A 172 16.27 16.84 -3.68
C LYS A 172 14.76 16.75 -3.46
N TYR A 173 14.00 16.33 -4.45
CA TYR A 173 12.55 16.31 -4.40
C TYR A 173 12.02 14.88 -4.61
N TRP A 174 11.63 14.26 -3.53
CA TRP A 174 10.90 12.99 -3.54
C TRP A 174 9.87 12.95 -2.40
N VAL A 175 8.88 12.10 -2.53
CA VAL A 175 7.91 11.79 -1.46
C VAL A 175 7.44 10.35 -1.60
N SER A 176 7.30 9.66 -0.45
CA SER A 176 6.63 8.37 -0.39
C SER A 176 5.20 8.52 0.12
N LEU A 177 4.25 7.99 -0.63
CA LEU A 177 2.83 8.00 -0.32
C LEU A 177 2.35 6.55 -0.17
N ARG A 178 2.21 6.08 1.09
CA ARG A 178 1.81 4.71 1.41
C ARG A 178 0.31 4.57 1.23
N GLN A 179 -0.11 3.97 0.10
CA GLN A 179 -1.50 3.79 -0.28
C GLN A 179 -2.17 2.73 0.58
N SER A 180 -3.30 3.06 1.17
CA SER A 180 -4.21 2.11 1.82
C SER A 180 -4.95 1.23 0.81
N GLY A 181 -5.79 0.32 1.28
CA GLY A 181 -6.70 -0.43 0.41
C GLY A 181 -7.58 0.49 -0.41
N ILE A 182 -7.68 0.23 -1.71
CA ILE A 182 -8.45 1.09 -2.62
C ILE A 182 -9.86 0.52 -2.80
N LEU A 183 -10.86 1.29 -2.38
CA LEU A 183 -12.26 1.08 -2.78
C LEU A 183 -12.49 1.67 -4.16
N TYR A 184 -13.12 0.91 -5.05
CA TYR A 184 -13.51 1.38 -6.39
C TYR A 184 -14.77 0.65 -6.85
N PRO A 185 -15.67 1.33 -7.60
CA PRO A 185 -16.97 0.77 -7.97
C PRO A 185 -16.89 -0.55 -8.72
N ALA A 186 -15.89 -0.72 -9.59
CA ALA A 186 -15.71 -1.95 -10.35
C ALA A 186 -15.09 -3.13 -9.55
N LEU A 187 -14.85 -2.98 -8.24
CA LEU A 187 -14.34 -4.06 -7.38
C LEU A 187 -15.18 -5.34 -7.52
N VAL A 188 -16.49 -5.18 -7.54
CA VAL A 188 -17.47 -6.27 -7.66
C VAL A 188 -17.37 -7.09 -8.96
N LYS A 189 -16.73 -6.53 -10.00
CA LYS A 189 -16.54 -7.22 -11.29
C LYS A 189 -15.35 -8.17 -11.29
N LYS A 190 -14.46 -8.08 -10.30
CA LYS A 190 -13.26 -8.95 -10.22
C LYS A 190 -13.54 -10.34 -9.68
N GLY A 191 -14.72 -10.54 -9.10
CA GLY A 191 -15.08 -11.80 -8.44
C GLY A 191 -14.39 -11.98 -7.08
N ILE A 192 -14.84 -12.96 -6.34
CA ILE A 192 -14.28 -13.32 -5.04
C ILE A 192 -13.13 -14.32 -5.28
N ASN A 193 -12.02 -14.12 -4.56
CA ASN A 193 -10.87 -15.01 -4.61
C ASN A 193 -10.45 -15.42 -3.18
N PRO A 194 -9.56 -16.42 -3.00
CA PRO A 194 -9.16 -16.90 -1.69
C PRO A 194 -8.62 -15.84 -0.73
N ILE A 195 -8.03 -14.75 -1.23
CA ILE A 195 -7.48 -13.66 -0.40
C ILE A 195 -8.55 -13.02 0.51
N THR A 196 -9.83 -13.10 0.14
CA THR A 196 -10.94 -12.65 0.99
C THR A 196 -10.88 -13.31 2.38
N PHE A 197 -10.46 -14.56 2.45
CA PHE A 197 -10.38 -15.33 3.70
C PHE A 197 -9.03 -15.18 4.42
N HIS A 198 -8.04 -14.53 3.80
CA HIS A 198 -6.78 -14.19 4.47
C HIS A 198 -6.93 -12.99 5.40
N VAL A 199 -7.96 -12.17 5.18
CA VAL A 199 -8.22 -10.96 5.98
C VAL A 199 -8.98 -11.35 7.24
N PRO A 200 -8.45 -11.11 8.45
CA PRO A 200 -9.17 -11.38 9.69
C PRO A 200 -10.49 -10.61 9.76
N LEU A 201 -11.55 -11.22 10.29
CA LEU A 201 -12.85 -10.55 10.44
C LEU A 201 -12.77 -9.31 11.34
N ARG A 202 -11.89 -9.35 12.36
CA ARG A 202 -11.59 -8.23 13.26
C ARG A 202 -10.47 -7.33 12.74
N GLY A 203 -9.79 -7.72 11.65
CA GLY A 203 -8.78 -6.90 11.01
C GLY A 203 -9.37 -5.56 10.57
N VAL A 204 -8.62 -4.49 10.77
CA VAL A 204 -9.05 -3.11 10.50
C VAL A 204 -8.35 -2.53 9.28
N LEU A 205 -9.02 -1.62 8.60
CA LEU A 205 -8.40 -0.84 7.52
C LEU A 205 -9.07 0.52 7.40
N GLU A 206 -8.27 1.56 7.29
CA GLU A 206 -8.72 2.89 6.89
C GLU A 206 -8.58 3.01 5.37
N TRP A 207 -9.69 2.80 4.66
CA TRP A 207 -9.72 2.70 3.21
C TRP A 207 -9.49 4.05 2.50
N ALA A 208 -9.06 3.99 1.25
CA ALA A 208 -9.05 5.13 0.33
C ALA A 208 -9.97 4.85 -0.86
N THR A 209 -10.74 5.86 -1.32
CA THR A 209 -11.47 5.74 -2.57
C THR A 209 -10.53 5.90 -3.77
N VAL A 210 -10.87 5.30 -4.90
CA VAL A 210 -10.08 5.46 -6.12
C VAL A 210 -10.11 6.91 -6.61
N GLU A 211 -11.22 7.59 -6.38
CA GLU A 211 -11.42 8.99 -6.73
C GLU A 211 -10.51 9.92 -5.93
N ASP A 212 -10.37 9.70 -4.62
CA ASP A 212 -9.42 10.45 -3.78
C ASP A 212 -7.98 10.15 -4.18
N SER A 213 -7.66 8.86 -4.37
CA SER A 213 -6.32 8.44 -4.82
C SER A 213 -5.94 9.01 -6.18
N GLY A 214 -6.91 9.14 -7.10
CA GLY A 214 -6.71 9.77 -8.41
C GLY A 214 -6.59 11.29 -8.32
N ASN A 215 -7.41 11.93 -7.48
CA ASN A 215 -7.36 13.38 -7.24
C ASN A 215 -6.04 13.81 -6.58
N LEU A 216 -5.49 12.98 -5.70
CA LEU A 216 -4.16 13.16 -5.12
C LEU A 216 -3.09 13.36 -6.20
N LEU A 217 -3.11 12.55 -7.28
CA LEU A 217 -2.14 12.66 -8.38
C LEU A 217 -2.26 13.98 -9.15
N VAL A 218 -3.43 14.61 -9.15
CA VAL A 218 -3.62 15.96 -9.70
C VAL A 218 -3.08 17.03 -8.74
N LYS A 219 -3.48 16.95 -7.47
CA LYS A 219 -3.14 17.94 -6.44
C LYS A 219 -1.65 18.06 -6.17
N ILE A 220 -0.92 16.94 -6.19
CA ILE A 220 0.52 16.92 -5.94
C ILE A 220 1.33 17.60 -7.06
N CYS A 221 0.74 17.76 -8.25
CA CYS A 221 1.35 18.47 -9.37
C CYS A 221 1.09 19.99 -9.35
N ASP A 222 0.41 20.50 -8.30
CA ASP A 222 0.18 21.93 -8.15
C ASP A 222 1.47 22.67 -7.75
N ASP A 223 1.59 23.94 -8.17
CA ASP A 223 2.75 24.79 -7.85
C ASP A 223 2.81 25.19 -6.36
N ASN A 224 1.71 25.03 -5.62
CA ASN A 224 1.58 25.45 -4.22
C ASN A 224 2.04 24.41 -3.20
N VAL A 225 2.59 23.26 -3.62
CA VAL A 225 3.12 22.25 -2.69
C VAL A 225 4.38 22.80 -2.02
N PRO A 226 4.39 23.02 -0.68
CA PRO A 226 5.46 23.70 0.01
C PRO A 226 6.73 22.83 0.12
N GLU A 227 7.86 23.48 0.44
CA GLU A 227 9.17 22.81 0.46
C GLU A 227 9.23 21.70 1.54
N GLU A 228 8.63 21.93 2.72
CA GLU A 228 8.59 20.96 3.82
C GLU A 228 7.79 19.68 3.50
N PHE A 229 7.00 19.70 2.44
CA PHE A 229 6.28 18.50 1.97
C PHE A 229 7.24 17.43 1.43
N TRP A 230 8.36 17.85 0.80
CA TRP A 230 9.28 16.96 0.12
C TRP A 230 10.24 16.26 1.09
N ARG A 231 10.82 15.15 0.63
CA ARG A 231 11.66 14.22 1.41
C ARG A 231 10.97 13.70 2.66
N ASN A 232 9.71 13.32 2.49
CA ASN A 232 8.84 12.89 3.57
C ASN A 232 7.99 11.66 3.20
N PHE A 233 7.29 11.13 4.18
CA PHE A 233 6.44 9.95 4.06
C PHE A 233 5.03 10.29 4.55
N TYR A 234 4.02 9.84 3.82
CA TYR A 234 2.62 10.07 4.19
C TYR A 234 1.77 8.83 3.92
N ASN A 235 0.69 8.67 4.68
CA ASN A 235 -0.32 7.66 4.46
C ASN A 235 -1.49 8.23 3.65
N ILE A 236 -1.97 7.46 2.66
CA ILE A 236 -3.13 7.83 1.84
C ILE A 236 -4.36 7.09 2.36
N SER A 237 -5.37 7.85 2.77
CA SER A 237 -6.72 7.34 3.08
C SER A 237 -7.79 8.38 2.77
N SER A 238 -9.04 7.95 2.72
CA SER A 238 -10.21 8.84 2.62
C SER A 238 -10.69 9.35 3.99
N GLY A 239 -9.88 9.15 5.04
CA GLY A 239 -10.11 9.64 6.40
C GLY A 239 -10.98 8.73 7.25
N LYS A 240 -11.27 9.17 8.48
CA LYS A 240 -11.91 8.39 9.54
C LYS A 240 -13.25 7.77 9.13
N ALA A 241 -14.03 8.42 8.28
CA ALA A 241 -15.30 7.87 7.79
C ALA A 241 -15.14 6.55 6.99
N TYR A 242 -13.92 6.21 6.61
CA TYR A 242 -13.58 4.99 5.88
C TYR A 242 -12.82 3.96 6.72
N ARG A 243 -12.86 4.08 8.05
CA ARG A 243 -12.37 3.10 9.01
C ARG A 243 -13.38 1.97 9.15
N LEU A 244 -12.98 0.77 8.80
CA LEU A 244 -13.84 -0.41 8.86
C LEU A 244 -13.05 -1.59 9.41
N THR A 245 -13.72 -2.46 10.16
CA THR A 245 -13.31 -3.84 10.29
C THR A 245 -13.61 -4.60 8.99
N ASN A 246 -12.95 -5.72 8.75
CA ASN A 246 -13.28 -6.57 7.60
C ASN A 246 -14.73 -7.08 7.67
N TYR A 247 -15.23 -7.38 8.88
CA TYR A 247 -16.64 -7.74 9.05
C TYR A 247 -17.59 -6.64 8.57
N GLU A 248 -17.37 -5.39 8.98
CA GLU A 248 -18.18 -4.25 8.53
C GLU A 248 -18.09 -4.03 7.01
N PHE A 249 -16.88 -4.16 6.46
CA PHE A 249 -16.68 -4.10 5.00
C PHE A 249 -17.48 -5.20 4.28
N GLU A 250 -17.42 -6.45 4.75
CA GLU A 250 -18.19 -7.55 4.16
C GLU A 250 -19.71 -7.31 4.27
N VAL A 251 -20.20 -6.78 5.39
CA VAL A 251 -21.63 -6.40 5.54
C VAL A 251 -22.03 -5.37 4.49
N LEU A 252 -21.26 -4.31 4.33
CA LEU A 252 -21.53 -3.26 3.34
C LEU A 252 -21.44 -3.79 1.90
N LEU A 253 -20.44 -4.61 1.61
CA LEU A 253 -20.23 -5.21 0.30
C LEU A 253 -21.37 -6.17 -0.06
N MET A 254 -21.72 -7.10 0.83
CA MET A 254 -22.81 -8.06 0.59
C MET A 254 -24.14 -7.33 0.34
N LYS A 255 -24.41 -6.27 1.11
CA LYS A 255 -25.59 -5.42 0.88
C LYS A 255 -25.54 -4.77 -0.50
N ALA A 256 -24.41 -4.22 -0.92
CA ALA A 256 -24.26 -3.56 -2.22
C ALA A 256 -24.45 -4.54 -3.39
N ILE A 257 -23.98 -5.78 -3.28
CA ILE A 257 -24.11 -6.80 -4.32
C ILE A 257 -25.39 -7.65 -4.21
N HIS A 258 -26.31 -7.28 -3.32
CA HIS A 258 -27.58 -7.99 -3.09
C HIS A 258 -27.44 -9.43 -2.61
N CYS A 259 -26.32 -9.78 -1.99
CA CYS A 259 -26.11 -11.07 -1.35
C CYS A 259 -26.69 -11.10 0.08
N PRO A 260 -27.00 -12.30 0.61
CA PRO A 260 -27.29 -12.46 2.03
C PRO A 260 -26.14 -11.96 2.91
N PRO A 261 -26.41 -11.58 4.18
CA PRO A 261 -25.37 -11.11 5.08
C PRO A 261 -24.29 -12.19 5.32
N PRO A 262 -23.06 -11.77 5.70
CA PRO A 262 -21.89 -12.65 5.86
C PRO A 262 -22.18 -13.91 6.70
N GLU A 263 -22.95 -13.78 7.79
CA GLU A 263 -23.28 -14.87 8.71
C GLU A 263 -24.06 -16.02 8.05
N LYS A 264 -24.74 -15.76 6.93
CA LYS A 264 -25.51 -16.78 6.20
C LYS A 264 -24.71 -17.49 5.13
N ILE A 265 -23.59 -16.91 4.68
CA ILE A 265 -22.83 -17.39 3.51
C ILE A 265 -21.37 -17.75 3.82
N PHE A 266 -20.88 -17.40 5.01
CA PHE A 266 -19.54 -17.75 5.47
C PHE A 266 -19.60 -18.48 6.81
N GLU A 267 -18.51 -19.14 7.20
CA GLU A 267 -18.19 -19.51 8.58
C GLU A 267 -17.01 -18.68 9.07
N THR A 268 -16.99 -18.38 10.36
CA THR A 268 -15.93 -17.54 10.97
C THR A 268 -14.55 -18.17 10.80
N ASN A 269 -14.45 -19.49 10.91
CA ASN A 269 -13.20 -20.24 10.80
C ASN A 269 -12.70 -20.43 9.36
N TRP A 270 -13.34 -19.79 8.37
CA TRP A 270 -12.75 -19.66 7.03
C TRP A 270 -11.78 -18.48 6.93
N PHE A 271 -11.94 -17.49 7.82
CA PHE A 271 -11.10 -16.29 7.86
C PHE A 271 -9.90 -16.50 8.76
N ALA A 272 -8.76 -15.97 8.35
CA ALA A 272 -7.55 -15.92 9.16
C ALA A 272 -7.77 -15.15 10.47
N LEU A 273 -6.90 -15.34 11.45
CA LEU A 273 -6.86 -14.58 12.69
C LEU A 273 -5.85 -13.43 12.64
N SER A 274 -4.82 -13.57 11.83
CA SER A 274 -3.69 -12.61 11.76
C SER A 274 -3.04 -12.58 10.37
N ASN A 275 -1.86 -11.94 10.28
CA ASN A 275 -0.97 -11.95 9.12
C ASN A 275 -1.55 -11.30 7.84
N PHE A 276 -2.39 -10.28 8.00
CA PHE A 276 -2.84 -9.44 6.91
C PHE A 276 -2.69 -7.96 7.28
N HIS A 277 -2.20 -7.17 6.37
CA HIS A 277 -1.93 -5.76 6.63
C HIS A 277 -3.21 -4.94 6.81
N GLY A 278 -3.16 -3.99 7.75
CA GLY A 278 -4.24 -3.05 7.98
C GLY A 278 -4.10 -2.33 9.31
N CYS A 279 -4.49 -1.07 9.34
CA CYS A 279 -4.51 -0.23 10.53
C CYS A 279 -5.47 0.94 10.34
N PHE A 280 -5.82 1.63 11.44
CA PHE A 280 -6.29 3.00 11.42
C PHE A 280 -5.09 3.92 11.52
N TYR A 281 -5.05 4.97 10.71
CA TYR A 281 -3.91 5.86 10.68
C TYR A 281 -3.97 6.91 11.79
N THR A 282 -2.80 7.19 12.39
CA THR A 282 -2.61 8.27 13.35
C THR A 282 -2.34 9.61 12.68
N ASP A 283 -1.89 9.60 11.42
CA ASP A 283 -1.28 10.74 10.74
C ASP A 283 -1.72 10.95 9.27
N ALA A 284 -2.74 10.23 8.78
CA ALA A 284 -3.18 10.36 7.39
C ALA A 284 -3.78 11.74 7.05
N ASP A 285 -4.20 12.50 8.05
CA ASP A 285 -4.73 13.86 7.84
C ASP A 285 -3.63 14.86 7.45
N LYS A 286 -2.35 14.61 7.80
CA LYS A 286 -1.23 15.46 7.37
C LYS A 286 -1.12 15.60 5.85
N LEU A 287 -1.40 14.52 5.11
CA LEU A 287 -1.40 14.57 3.65
C LEU A 287 -2.57 15.41 3.11
N GLU A 288 -3.73 15.29 3.75
CA GLU A 288 -4.90 16.12 3.43
C GLU A 288 -4.66 17.59 3.71
N ASP A 289 -4.00 17.93 4.83
CA ASP A 289 -3.69 19.30 5.20
C ASP A 289 -2.81 19.99 4.15
N PHE A 290 -1.88 19.26 3.51
CA PHE A 290 -1.04 19.78 2.44
C PHE A 290 -1.75 19.88 1.08
N LEU A 291 -2.55 18.88 0.72
CA LEU A 291 -2.97 18.71 -0.67
C LEU A 291 -4.48 18.89 -0.89
N HIS A 292 -5.30 18.81 0.15
CA HIS A 292 -6.77 18.89 0.04
C HIS A 292 -7.31 18.00 -1.07
N PHE A 293 -6.93 16.71 -1.03
CA PHE A 293 -7.23 15.77 -2.11
C PHE A 293 -8.50 14.96 -1.89
N ARG A 294 -9.00 14.88 -0.65
CA ARG A 294 -10.22 14.12 -0.32
C ARG A 294 -11.46 14.79 -0.86
N LEU A 295 -12.30 14.01 -1.53
CA LEU A 295 -13.59 14.46 -2.04
C LEU A 295 -14.70 14.38 -0.98
N ASN A 296 -14.39 13.76 0.17
CA ASN A 296 -15.27 13.63 1.33
C ASN A 296 -16.64 13.00 0.99
N THR A 297 -16.67 12.05 0.06
CA THR A 297 -17.88 11.29 -0.28
C THR A 297 -18.30 10.43 0.92
N PRO A 298 -19.53 10.54 1.43
CA PRO A 298 -20.00 9.70 2.53
C PRO A 298 -19.95 8.21 2.16
N ILE A 299 -19.51 7.34 3.09
CA ILE A 299 -19.28 5.92 2.84
C ILE A 299 -20.53 5.18 2.35
N ASP A 300 -21.70 5.49 2.90
CA ASP A 300 -22.97 4.90 2.47
C ASP A 300 -23.33 5.30 1.03
N GLN A 301 -23.01 6.52 0.64
CA GLN A 301 -23.17 7.00 -0.74
C GLN A 301 -22.16 6.30 -1.66
N TYR A 302 -20.93 6.07 -1.19
CA TYR A 302 -19.91 5.35 -1.95
C TYR A 302 -20.33 3.91 -2.25
N PHE A 303 -20.86 3.18 -1.28
CA PHE A 303 -21.38 1.83 -1.49
C PHE A 303 -22.61 1.80 -2.41
N LYS A 304 -23.41 2.88 -2.49
CA LYS A 304 -24.45 3.04 -3.54
C LYS A 304 -23.82 3.19 -4.94
N HIS A 305 -22.66 3.84 -5.07
CA HIS A 305 -21.92 3.87 -6.34
C HIS A 305 -21.41 2.48 -6.72
N ILE A 306 -20.85 1.73 -5.78
CA ILE A 306 -20.47 0.32 -6.00
C ILE A 306 -21.69 -0.48 -6.49
N GLN A 307 -22.84 -0.32 -5.86
CA GLN A 307 -24.08 -1.01 -6.23
C GLN A 307 -24.50 -0.75 -7.69
N LYS A 308 -24.29 0.45 -8.23
CA LYS A 308 -24.61 0.78 -9.63
C LYS A 308 -23.74 0.01 -10.64
N GLU A 309 -22.52 -0.34 -10.26
CA GLU A 309 -21.58 -1.08 -11.10
C GLU A 309 -21.76 -2.61 -11.04
N VAL A 310 -22.62 -3.09 -10.13
CA VAL A 310 -22.93 -4.53 -9.97
C VAL A 310 -23.60 -5.06 -11.22
N PRO A 311 -23.04 -6.09 -11.87
CA PRO A 311 -23.66 -6.72 -13.04
C PRO A 311 -25.09 -7.19 -12.75
N GLY A 312 -25.99 -7.00 -13.73
CA GLY A 312 -27.42 -7.28 -13.54
C GLY A 312 -27.76 -8.69 -13.06
N TYR A 313 -26.90 -9.68 -13.40
CA TYR A 313 -27.10 -11.06 -12.95
C TYR A 313 -26.92 -11.23 -11.42
N PHE A 314 -26.20 -10.33 -10.73
CA PHE A 314 -26.15 -10.37 -9.25
C PHE A 314 -27.51 -10.08 -8.60
N LYS A 315 -28.44 -9.43 -9.30
CA LYS A 315 -29.81 -9.28 -8.79
C LYS A 315 -30.49 -10.63 -8.57
N LEU A 316 -30.03 -11.66 -9.26
CA LEU A 316 -30.49 -13.04 -9.05
C LEU A 316 -29.97 -13.62 -7.72
N ALA A 317 -28.91 -13.07 -7.13
CA ALA A 317 -28.42 -13.51 -5.81
C ALA A 317 -29.50 -13.40 -4.72
N LYS A 318 -30.48 -12.50 -4.89
CA LYS A 318 -31.64 -12.38 -3.98
C LYS A 318 -32.53 -13.62 -3.94
N ILE A 319 -32.58 -14.39 -5.02
CA ILE A 319 -33.44 -15.59 -5.15
C ILE A 319 -32.64 -16.90 -4.99
N VAL A 320 -31.30 -16.81 -5.00
CA VAL A 320 -30.44 -17.99 -4.77
C VAL A 320 -30.45 -18.32 -3.27
N PRO A 321 -30.76 -19.56 -2.88
CA PRO A 321 -30.69 -19.96 -1.48
C PRO A 321 -29.29 -19.69 -0.89
N ALA A 322 -29.23 -19.10 0.32
CA ALA A 322 -27.96 -18.79 0.98
C ALA A 322 -27.01 -19.99 1.10
N GLY A 323 -27.55 -21.20 1.29
CA GLY A 323 -26.79 -22.45 1.33
C GLY A 323 -26.02 -22.76 0.05
N VAL A 324 -26.57 -22.38 -1.12
CA VAL A 324 -25.90 -22.57 -2.42
C VAL A 324 -24.73 -21.59 -2.52
N ILE A 325 -24.94 -20.33 -2.14
CA ILE A 325 -23.88 -19.32 -2.11
C ILE A 325 -22.78 -19.77 -1.13
N LYS A 326 -23.15 -20.20 0.08
CA LYS A 326 -22.21 -20.72 1.10
C LYS A 326 -21.39 -21.90 0.58
N TRP A 327 -22.01 -22.84 -0.12
CA TRP A 327 -21.31 -23.96 -0.72
C TRP A 327 -20.26 -23.49 -1.73
N PHE A 328 -20.62 -22.53 -2.58
CA PHE A 328 -19.69 -21.94 -3.56
C PHE A 328 -18.53 -21.22 -2.85
N MET A 329 -18.82 -20.40 -1.85
CA MET A 329 -17.82 -19.68 -1.08
C MET A 329 -16.86 -20.61 -0.33
N LYS A 330 -17.38 -21.74 0.20
CA LYS A 330 -16.55 -22.78 0.83
C LYS A 330 -15.56 -23.40 -0.16
N ARG A 331 -15.92 -23.53 -1.44
CA ARG A 331 -14.99 -24.01 -2.47
C ARG A 331 -13.86 -23.01 -2.70
N ILE A 332 -14.15 -21.71 -2.67
CA ILE A 332 -13.12 -20.67 -2.78
C ILE A 332 -12.19 -20.72 -1.55
N ALA A 333 -12.74 -20.80 -0.35
CA ALA A 333 -11.94 -20.93 0.88
C ALA A 333 -11.10 -22.21 0.91
N ASN A 334 -11.47 -23.23 0.11
CA ASN A 334 -10.73 -24.50 -0.02
C ASN A 334 -9.92 -24.58 -1.33
N SER A 335 -9.64 -23.46 -1.99
CA SER A 335 -8.83 -23.45 -3.22
C SER A 335 -7.42 -23.99 -2.96
N GLU A 336 -6.95 -24.86 -3.86
CA GLU A 336 -5.66 -25.52 -3.73
C GLU A 336 -4.53 -24.52 -3.57
N GLY A 337 -3.68 -24.75 -2.58
CA GLY A 337 -2.49 -23.95 -2.25
C GLY A 337 -2.75 -22.54 -1.68
N THR A 338 -3.93 -21.94 -1.94
CA THR A 338 -4.22 -20.55 -1.57
C THR A 338 -5.41 -20.38 -0.62
N GLY A 339 -6.27 -21.36 -0.49
CA GLY A 339 -7.44 -21.30 0.40
C GLY A 339 -7.07 -21.63 1.84
N THR A 340 -7.59 -20.87 2.78
CA THR A 340 -7.37 -21.08 4.23
C THR A 340 -7.81 -22.46 4.70
N LEU A 341 -8.96 -22.94 4.23
CA LEU A 341 -9.40 -24.32 4.53
C LEU A 341 -8.55 -25.39 3.86
N ASN A 342 -7.91 -25.08 2.73
CA ASN A 342 -6.97 -26.00 2.11
C ASN A 342 -5.72 -26.17 2.97
N TRP A 343 -5.20 -25.08 3.56
CA TRP A 343 -4.06 -25.15 4.47
C TRP A 343 -4.35 -26.04 5.67
N ILE A 344 -5.55 -25.91 6.26
CA ILE A 344 -5.98 -26.76 7.38
C ILE A 344 -6.07 -28.23 6.93
N LYS A 345 -6.72 -28.49 5.78
CA LYS A 345 -6.90 -29.84 5.24
C LYS A 345 -5.60 -30.55 4.91
N THR A 346 -4.61 -29.81 4.40
CA THR A 346 -3.30 -30.35 4.01
C THR A 346 -2.28 -30.29 5.13
N ASN A 347 -2.66 -29.80 6.32
CA ASN A 347 -1.78 -29.58 7.47
C ASN A 347 -0.52 -28.76 7.09
N ASN A 348 -0.72 -27.65 6.39
CA ASN A 348 0.38 -26.75 6.05
C ASN A 348 0.79 -25.96 7.29
N GLU A 349 1.77 -26.48 8.03
CA GLU A 349 2.19 -25.96 9.34
C GLU A 349 2.61 -24.50 9.28
N GLU A 350 3.37 -24.08 8.26
CA GLU A 350 3.86 -22.70 8.10
C GLU A 350 2.70 -21.71 7.90
N LYS A 351 1.76 -22.04 7.00
CA LYS A 351 0.57 -21.20 6.77
C LYS A 351 -0.36 -21.19 7.99
N ILE A 352 -0.53 -22.33 8.66
CA ILE A 352 -1.35 -22.41 9.87
C ILE A 352 -0.72 -21.55 10.98
N ALA A 353 0.57 -21.66 11.20
CA ALA A 353 1.28 -20.83 12.19
C ALA A 353 1.17 -19.34 11.88
N ALA A 354 1.37 -18.94 10.63
CA ALA A 354 1.33 -17.52 10.23
C ALA A 354 -0.07 -16.92 10.32
N TYR A 355 -1.11 -17.63 9.87
CA TYR A 355 -2.46 -17.06 9.71
C TYR A 355 -3.41 -17.39 10.85
N PHE A 356 -3.14 -18.43 11.63
CA PHE A 356 -4.01 -18.90 12.70
C PHE A 356 -3.30 -19.10 14.04
N GLY A 357 -1.97 -18.96 14.09
CA GLY A 357 -1.15 -19.32 15.25
C GLY A 357 -0.99 -20.82 15.39
N SER A 358 -2.08 -21.57 15.48
CA SER A 358 -2.08 -23.03 15.60
C SER A 358 -3.39 -23.64 15.11
N LEU A 359 -3.41 -24.99 14.93
CA LEU A 359 -4.64 -25.74 14.68
C LEU A 359 -5.63 -25.67 15.85
N GLU A 360 -5.14 -25.52 17.07
CA GLU A 360 -5.98 -25.38 18.25
C GLU A 360 -6.69 -24.03 18.26
N GLU A 361 -5.97 -22.95 17.99
CA GLU A 361 -6.56 -21.61 17.85
C GLU A 361 -7.58 -21.57 16.73
N TRP A 362 -7.30 -22.19 15.56
CA TRP A 362 -8.28 -22.31 14.50
C TRP A 362 -9.56 -23.04 14.94
N LYS A 363 -9.47 -24.13 15.72
CA LYS A 363 -10.64 -24.86 16.24
C LYS A 363 -11.43 -24.05 17.25
N ASN A 364 -10.77 -23.14 17.97
CA ASN A 364 -11.35 -22.31 18.99
C ASN A 364 -11.92 -20.97 18.44
N ILE A 365 -11.87 -20.75 17.11
CA ILE A 365 -12.47 -19.54 16.50
C ILE A 365 -13.96 -19.50 16.84
N PRO A 366 -14.46 -18.40 17.46
CA PRO A 366 -15.84 -18.31 17.89
C PRO A 366 -16.79 -18.32 16.71
N SER A 367 -17.96 -18.94 16.91
CA SER A 367 -19.07 -18.87 15.95
C SER A 367 -19.67 -17.45 15.86
N TRP A 368 -20.49 -17.20 14.85
CA TRP A 368 -21.05 -15.88 14.56
C TRP A 368 -21.84 -15.25 15.73
N ASP A 369 -22.44 -16.05 16.57
CA ASP A 369 -23.19 -15.61 17.77
C ASP A 369 -22.27 -15.15 18.91
N LYS A 370 -21.02 -15.60 18.93
CA LYS A 370 -20.01 -15.29 19.95
C LYS A 370 -18.91 -14.37 19.46
N LEU A 371 -18.83 -14.14 18.14
CA LEU A 371 -17.84 -13.22 17.57
C LEU A 371 -18.12 -11.79 18.01
N ASP A 372 -17.11 -11.11 18.52
CA ASP A 372 -17.19 -9.67 18.75
C ASP A 372 -17.23 -8.93 17.39
N LYS A 373 -18.34 -8.23 17.15
CA LYS A 373 -18.62 -7.47 15.92
C LYS A 373 -18.61 -5.96 16.17
N SER A 374 -18.22 -5.54 17.37
CA SER A 374 -18.17 -4.12 17.70
C SER A 374 -17.11 -3.40 16.86
N HIS A 375 -17.40 -2.16 16.51
CA HIS A 375 -16.38 -1.29 15.92
C HIS A 375 -15.28 -1.02 16.96
N PRO A 376 -13.99 -1.08 16.60
CA PRO A 376 -12.89 -0.78 17.50
C PRO A 376 -12.91 0.67 17.98
N SER A 377 -12.17 0.97 19.06
CA SER A 377 -12.02 2.34 19.54
C SER A 377 -11.49 3.26 18.45
N GLU A 378 -12.08 4.45 18.34
CA GLU A 378 -11.61 5.54 17.49
C GLU A 378 -10.59 6.45 18.22
N GLU A 379 -10.36 6.20 19.50
CA GLU A 379 -9.39 6.95 20.30
C GLU A 379 -7.98 6.45 19.95
N CYS A 380 -7.18 7.35 19.39
CA CYS A 380 -5.78 7.06 19.09
C CYS A 380 -4.99 7.03 20.41
N PRO A 381 -4.26 5.96 20.70
CA PRO A 381 -3.39 5.91 21.88
C PRO A 381 -2.24 6.93 21.74
N ASP A 382 -1.73 7.37 22.87
CA ASP A 382 -0.48 8.15 22.91
C ASP A 382 0.71 7.19 22.65
N ILE A 383 1.32 7.35 21.47
CA ILE A 383 2.43 6.49 21.02
C ILE A 383 3.73 7.24 21.23
N ASN A 384 4.61 6.68 22.09
CA ASN A 384 5.94 7.23 22.28
C ASN A 384 6.87 6.86 21.11
N TYR A 385 7.17 7.82 20.26
CA TYR A 385 8.11 7.66 19.14
C TYR A 385 9.54 8.11 19.46
N GLY A 386 9.80 8.65 20.68
CA GLY A 386 11.11 9.17 21.12
C GLY A 386 11.11 10.68 21.38
N GLN A 387 11.99 11.11 22.28
CA GLN A 387 12.09 12.51 22.74
C GLN A 387 12.55 13.45 21.63
N CYS A 388 13.31 12.96 20.65
CA CYS A 388 13.79 13.78 19.54
C CYS A 388 12.66 14.46 18.77
N PHE A 389 11.47 13.84 18.69
CA PHE A 389 10.33 14.45 18.02
C PHE A 389 9.71 15.64 18.75
N CYS A 390 10.18 15.94 19.98
CA CYS A 390 9.80 17.13 20.75
C CYS A 390 10.71 18.33 20.49
N LYS A 391 11.77 18.17 19.67
CA LYS A 391 12.74 19.24 19.34
C LYS A 391 12.93 19.38 17.84
N PRO A 392 13.44 20.54 17.35
CA PRO A 392 13.74 20.75 15.94
C PRO A 392 14.74 19.71 15.40
N THR A 393 14.60 19.35 14.13
CA THR A 393 15.48 18.36 13.47
C THR A 393 16.96 18.78 13.49
N GLU A 394 17.24 20.07 13.43
CA GLU A 394 18.58 20.63 13.47
C GLU A 394 19.29 20.41 14.81
N GLU A 395 18.54 20.04 15.84
CA GLU A 395 19.07 19.73 17.18
C GLU A 395 19.30 18.23 17.41
N TRP A 396 18.89 17.37 16.48
CA TRP A 396 19.05 15.93 16.61
C TRP A 396 20.53 15.52 16.53
N ASP A 397 20.90 14.59 17.40
CA ASP A 397 22.27 14.08 17.51
C ASP A 397 22.29 12.56 17.67
N ILE A 398 23.49 12.00 17.88
CA ILE A 398 23.68 10.55 17.98
C ILE A 398 22.95 9.93 19.18
N ASP A 399 22.77 10.68 20.27
CA ASP A 399 22.07 10.17 21.45
C ASP A 399 20.57 10.01 21.20
N ASP A 400 19.97 10.90 20.40
CA ASP A 400 18.60 10.72 19.90
C ASP A 400 18.47 9.44 19.07
N MET A 401 19.44 9.17 18.22
CA MET A 401 19.43 7.97 17.38
C MET A 401 19.56 6.69 18.22
N ARG A 402 20.37 6.74 19.30
CA ARG A 402 20.47 5.63 20.26
C ARG A 402 19.18 5.42 21.04
N GLU A 403 18.52 6.50 21.45
CA GLU A 403 17.19 6.41 22.11
C GLU A 403 16.16 5.73 21.18
N ILE A 404 16.04 6.22 19.94
CA ILE A 404 15.08 5.68 18.96
C ILE A 404 15.35 4.20 18.67
N ALA A 405 16.61 3.82 18.47
CA ALA A 405 16.97 2.43 18.26
C ALA A 405 16.58 1.55 19.46
N SER A 406 16.83 2.03 20.68
CA SER A 406 16.43 1.35 21.92
C SER A 406 14.92 1.18 22.05
N LEU A 407 14.14 2.21 21.73
CA LEU A 407 12.66 2.14 21.71
C LEU A 407 12.12 1.11 20.71
N ARG A 408 12.92 0.77 19.70
CA ARG A 408 12.61 -0.24 18.68
C ARG A 408 13.25 -1.60 18.93
N GLY A 409 13.78 -1.83 20.13
CA GLY A 409 14.40 -3.09 20.55
C GLY A 409 15.79 -3.35 19.99
N GLY A 410 16.44 -2.35 19.36
CA GLY A 410 17.77 -2.49 18.76
C GLY A 410 18.77 -1.45 19.24
N LYS A 411 19.78 -1.15 18.41
CA LYS A 411 20.86 -0.21 18.73
C LYS A 411 21.25 0.63 17.53
N CYS A 412 21.70 1.86 17.76
CA CYS A 412 22.52 2.61 16.83
C CYS A 412 24.00 2.34 17.15
N LEU A 413 24.73 1.73 16.21
CA LEU A 413 26.11 1.30 16.40
C LEU A 413 27.13 2.35 15.94
N SER A 414 26.70 3.39 15.24
CA SER A 414 27.57 4.51 14.88
C SER A 414 28.03 5.28 16.13
N GLU A 415 29.29 5.71 16.14
CA GLU A 415 29.87 6.42 17.27
C GLU A 415 29.50 7.90 17.28
N GLU A 416 29.33 8.51 16.09
CA GLU A 416 29.09 9.95 15.90
C GLU A 416 28.08 10.21 14.77
N MET A 417 27.51 11.37 14.78
CA MET A 417 26.61 11.92 13.78
C MET A 417 26.83 13.44 13.72
N ILE A 418 26.79 14.01 12.52
CA ILE A 418 26.74 15.47 12.39
C ILE A 418 25.35 15.92 12.87
N LYS A 419 25.33 16.86 13.82
CA LYS A 419 24.10 17.37 14.41
C LYS A 419 23.14 17.89 13.33
N GLY A 420 21.90 17.40 13.32
CA GLY A 420 20.87 17.74 12.33
C GLY A 420 21.02 17.07 10.96
N ASP A 421 22.07 16.31 10.71
CA ASP A 421 22.21 15.55 9.46
C ASP A 421 21.44 14.22 9.54
N ILE A 422 20.24 14.22 9.03
CA ILE A 422 19.36 13.04 9.03
C ILE A 422 19.42 12.26 7.71
N ASP A 423 20.29 12.64 6.79
CA ASP A 423 20.41 12.03 5.45
C ASP A 423 21.66 11.16 5.29
N THR A 424 22.71 11.35 6.11
CA THR A 424 23.88 10.46 6.12
C THR A 424 23.55 9.16 6.81
N GLN A 425 23.91 8.03 6.18
CA GLN A 425 23.63 6.71 6.72
C GLN A 425 24.42 6.43 8.01
N LEU A 426 23.74 5.89 8.99
CA LEU A 426 24.30 5.33 10.23
C LEU A 426 24.21 3.80 10.19
N LEU A 427 25.02 3.13 11.03
CA LEU A 427 24.93 1.69 11.25
C LEU A 427 23.96 1.39 12.39
N TRP A 428 23.00 0.53 12.11
CA TRP A 428 21.95 0.12 13.04
C TRP A 428 21.98 -1.39 13.25
N GLU A 429 21.48 -1.83 14.39
CA GLU A 429 21.20 -3.23 14.73
C GLU A 429 19.74 -3.34 15.16
N ASN A 430 18.99 -4.28 14.56
CA ASN A 430 17.59 -4.54 14.93
C ASN A 430 17.48 -5.51 16.14
N GLU A 431 16.26 -5.82 16.57
CA GLU A 431 15.98 -6.76 17.68
C GLU A 431 16.48 -8.20 17.42
N SER A 432 16.69 -8.58 16.15
CA SER A 432 17.23 -9.88 15.73
C SER A 432 18.75 -9.87 15.58
N HIS A 433 19.43 -8.78 15.98
CA HIS A 433 20.87 -8.57 15.80
C HIS A 433 21.33 -8.47 14.34
N ASP A 434 20.44 -8.25 13.39
CA ASP A 434 20.81 -7.95 12.01
C ASP A 434 21.30 -6.52 11.90
N GLN A 435 22.48 -6.32 11.30
CA GLN A 435 23.08 -5.02 11.11
C GLN A 435 22.79 -4.50 9.71
N PHE A 436 22.46 -3.20 9.61
CA PHE A 436 22.14 -2.54 8.36
C PHE A 436 22.52 -1.06 8.37
N TYR A 437 22.81 -0.51 7.20
CA TYR A 437 23.01 0.92 7.01
C TYR A 437 21.70 1.57 6.52
N ALA A 438 21.32 2.66 7.17
CA ALA A 438 20.18 3.48 6.78
C ALA A 438 20.35 4.92 7.30
N SER A 439 19.76 5.88 6.58
CA SER A 439 19.70 7.26 7.06
C SER A 439 18.76 7.38 8.27
N PRO A 440 19.05 8.28 9.23
CA PRO A 440 18.11 8.62 10.29
C PRO A 440 16.72 8.95 9.73
N ARG A 441 16.62 9.70 8.65
CA ARG A 441 15.35 10.02 7.97
C ARG A 441 14.54 8.77 7.69
N TYR A 442 15.13 7.76 7.06
CA TYR A 442 14.43 6.51 6.72
C TYR A 442 14.06 5.70 7.97
N VAL A 443 14.98 5.59 8.93
CA VAL A 443 14.74 4.89 10.20
C VAL A 443 13.60 5.55 10.98
N LEU A 444 13.60 6.87 11.13
CA LEU A 444 12.58 7.62 11.86
C LEU A 444 11.17 7.45 11.29
N PHE A 445 11.07 7.17 10.00
CA PHE A 445 9.81 6.87 9.31
C PHE A 445 9.59 5.38 9.07
N GLY A 446 10.02 4.56 10.03
CA GLY A 446 9.68 3.14 10.11
C GLY A 446 10.61 2.19 9.38
N GLY A 447 11.68 2.68 8.76
CA GLY A 447 12.65 1.88 8.02
C GLY A 447 13.54 0.96 8.86
N TYR A 448 13.12 0.62 10.06
CA TYR A 448 13.80 -0.29 10.99
C TYR A 448 13.26 -1.72 10.81
N PHE A 449 13.50 -2.27 9.63
CA PHE A 449 12.89 -3.52 9.20
C PHE A 449 13.56 -4.74 9.83
N PRO A 450 12.85 -5.57 10.62
CA PRO A 450 13.37 -6.81 11.13
C PRO A 450 13.31 -7.93 10.08
N ASP A 451 14.46 -8.43 9.65
CA ASP A 451 14.57 -9.51 8.65
C ASP A 451 14.09 -10.89 9.17
N HIS A 452 13.89 -11.03 10.49
CA HIS A 452 13.58 -12.33 11.15
C HIS A 452 12.20 -12.92 10.78
N ARG A 453 11.32 -12.14 10.17
CA ARG A 453 9.99 -12.62 9.72
C ARG A 453 9.99 -13.28 8.35
N LEU A 454 11.08 -13.16 7.63
CA LEU A 454 11.28 -13.87 6.38
C LEU A 454 11.79 -15.28 6.69
N ILE A 455 11.13 -16.30 6.15
CA ILE A 455 11.66 -17.66 6.20
C ILE A 455 13.00 -17.73 5.45
N GLU A 456 13.86 -18.70 5.76
CA GLU A 456 15.20 -18.82 5.17
C GLU A 456 15.21 -18.88 3.63
N GLU A 457 14.16 -19.42 3.01
CA GLU A 457 14.00 -19.41 1.56
C GLU A 457 13.74 -18.02 1.01
N ASP A 458 12.92 -17.21 1.71
CA ASP A 458 12.64 -15.83 1.34
C ASP A 458 13.89 -14.96 1.48
N LYS A 459 14.70 -15.16 2.53
CA LYS A 459 15.96 -14.42 2.74
C LYS A 459 16.93 -14.55 1.57
N LYS A 460 16.91 -15.67 0.82
CA LYS A 460 17.74 -15.85 -0.38
C LYS A 460 17.40 -14.88 -1.52
N PHE A 461 16.16 -14.39 -1.60
CA PHE A 461 15.74 -13.41 -2.59
C PHE A 461 16.23 -12.00 -2.28
N TYR A 462 16.41 -11.68 -1.00
CA TYR A 462 16.69 -10.31 -0.53
C TYR A 462 18.18 -10.02 -0.31
N ARG A 463 19.03 -11.06 -0.26
CA ARG A 463 20.49 -10.93 -0.04
C ARG A 463 21.31 -10.83 -1.34
N LYS A 464 20.66 -10.77 -2.48
CA LYS A 464 21.31 -10.55 -3.79
C LYS A 464 21.13 -9.10 -4.24
#